data_e46e3d64b661037fb48afe4a3d0ff072
#
_entry.id   e46e3d64b661037fb48afe4a3d0ff072
#
_cell.length_a   1.000
_cell.length_b   1.000
_cell.length_c   1.000
_cell.angle_alpha   90.00
_cell.angle_beta   90.00
_cell.angle_gamma   90.00
#
_symmetry.space_group_name_H-M   'P 1'
#
loop_
_entity.id
_entity.type
_entity.pdbx_description
1 polymer ?
#
loop_
_entity_poly.entity_id
_entity_poly.type
_entity_poly.pdbx_seq_one_letter_code
_entity_poly.pdbx_strand_id
1 'polypeptide(L)'
;MSETENRQPKNIKNNPKIMKAWAVYDWANSVYSLVITSTIFPIYYSILTTAYEKKEYVAETKTWIDVPVRHMIRIFGEEYQPDAVYGYSLTISFFVVVLLSPFLSSLADTIGNKKSFLQFFCYLGATSCMGLAMFTGMHNVFLGLLFSITASVGFWGSLVFYNSFLPDIATPDRQDALSARGYVYGYIGSVVLVVICLVLIQVFAKGAAQQLLFTRISFLLTGAWWFGFSQYTFKHLPQFGDVKDKLPKDLVLLNYKNIFKRHEEQGGFFEVFKDNLSFYKDIAKESFHELFKVGGELFKDKNLKFFLSSFFFYSVGMQTIFLMATLFGKSEINLAQDKLIGTLLVIQIEAIIEPLFSQDYPRELVIKMLFQLPSSFGLWLVFGLIS
;
A
#
# COMPACT_ATOMS: atom_id res chain seq x y z
N MET A 1 -35.03 15.42 33.04
CA MET A 1 -33.94 16.30 32.58
C MET A 1 -32.66 15.61 32.97
N SER A 2 -32.05 14.85 32.09
CA SER A 2 -30.72 14.25 32.27
C SER A 2 -29.88 14.70 31.10
N GLU A 3 -28.97 15.59 31.40
CA GLU A 3 -27.93 16.11 30.52
C GLU A 3 -27.06 14.96 30.07
N THR A 4 -27.29 14.44 28.88
CA THR A 4 -26.29 13.65 28.14
C THR A 4 -25.28 14.65 27.59
N GLU A 5 -24.31 15.01 28.44
CA GLU A 5 -23.12 15.77 28.09
C GLU A 5 -22.47 15.18 26.83
N ASN A 6 -22.50 15.99 25.81
CA ASN A 6 -21.80 15.83 24.53
C ASN A 6 -20.29 15.73 24.82
N ARG A 7 -19.76 14.55 25.05
CA ARG A 7 -18.33 14.27 25.31
C ARG A 7 -17.54 14.27 24.01
N GLN A 8 -17.44 15.41 23.35
CA GLN A 8 -16.29 15.65 22.50
C GLN A 8 -15.05 15.79 23.41
N PRO A 9 -13.99 15.01 23.17
CA PRO A 9 -12.77 15.15 23.97
C PRO A 9 -12.20 16.54 23.75
N LYS A 10 -12.19 17.34 24.76
CA LYS A 10 -11.84 18.77 24.82
C LYS A 10 -10.44 19.14 24.33
N ASN A 11 -9.63 18.21 23.81
CA ASN A 11 -8.30 18.50 23.25
C ASN A 11 -7.84 17.40 22.29
N ILE A 12 -8.38 17.37 21.07
CA ILE A 12 -7.98 16.41 20.03
C ILE A 12 -6.65 16.86 19.39
N LYS A 13 -6.53 18.16 19.03
CA LYS A 13 -5.33 18.70 18.41
C LYS A 13 -4.12 18.61 19.34
N ASN A 14 -3.02 18.12 18.79
CA ASN A 14 -1.75 17.94 19.49
C ASN A 14 -1.79 16.99 20.69
N ASN A 15 -2.81 16.13 20.78
CA ASN A 15 -2.86 15.12 21.82
C ASN A 15 -1.80 14.03 21.58
N PRO A 16 -0.81 13.85 22.48
CA PRO A 16 0.30 12.93 22.24
C PRO A 16 -0.14 11.47 22.03
N LYS A 17 -1.24 11.05 22.66
CA LYS A 17 -1.77 9.69 22.52
C LYS A 17 -2.40 9.46 21.15
N ILE A 18 -3.14 10.47 20.64
CA ILE A 18 -3.75 10.41 19.30
C ILE A 18 -2.67 10.48 18.23
N MET A 19 -1.70 11.41 18.36
CA MET A 19 -0.57 11.55 17.43
C MET A 19 0.27 10.27 17.38
N LYS A 20 0.55 9.64 18.54
CA LYS A 20 1.24 8.34 18.56
C LYS A 20 0.42 7.26 17.88
N ALA A 21 -0.88 7.21 18.11
CA ALA A 21 -1.76 6.21 17.51
C ALA A 21 -1.82 6.36 15.99
N TRP A 22 -1.81 7.58 15.48
CA TRP A 22 -1.72 7.88 14.06
C TRP A 22 -0.39 7.36 13.49
N ALA A 23 0.75 7.71 14.08
CA ALA A 23 2.06 7.27 13.62
C ALA A 23 2.24 5.73 13.67
N VAL A 24 1.60 5.03 14.62
CA VAL A 24 1.61 3.55 14.71
C VAL A 24 0.88 2.90 13.54
N TYR A 25 0.01 3.62 12.83
CA TYR A 25 -0.58 3.06 11.61
C TYR A 25 0.46 2.79 10.53
N ASP A 26 1.48 3.64 10.39
CA ASP A 26 2.58 3.39 9.45
C ASP A 26 3.41 2.16 9.85
N TRP A 27 3.64 1.94 11.13
CA TRP A 27 4.23 0.67 11.61
C TRP A 27 3.42 -0.55 11.16
N ALA A 28 2.09 -0.41 11.12
CA ALA A 28 1.20 -1.51 10.75
C ALA A 28 1.13 -1.73 9.23
N ASN A 29 0.96 -0.67 8.42
CA ASN A 29 0.64 -0.80 7.00
C ASN A 29 1.86 -0.84 6.08
N SER A 30 2.98 -0.21 6.46
CA SER A 30 4.17 -0.10 5.59
C SER A 30 4.81 -1.45 5.29
N VAL A 31 4.53 -2.48 6.10
CA VAL A 31 4.95 -3.87 5.83
C VAL A 31 4.43 -4.37 4.48
N TYR A 32 3.25 -3.91 4.03
CA TYR A 32 2.73 -4.24 2.71
C TYR A 32 3.67 -3.78 1.61
N SER A 33 4.10 -2.53 1.67
CA SER A 33 4.96 -1.92 0.66
C SER A 33 6.29 -2.68 0.51
N LEU A 34 6.97 -3.00 1.61
CA LEU A 34 8.26 -3.67 1.56
C LEU A 34 8.14 -5.18 1.33
N VAL A 35 7.33 -5.88 2.14
CA VAL A 35 7.25 -7.35 2.10
C VAL A 35 6.51 -7.84 0.86
N ILE A 36 5.32 -7.25 0.56
CA ILE A 36 4.50 -7.70 -0.55
C ILE A 36 4.97 -7.06 -1.85
N THR A 37 4.88 -5.73 -1.98
CA THR A 37 5.04 -5.08 -3.28
C THR A 37 6.47 -5.10 -3.78
N SER A 38 7.46 -4.86 -2.91
CA SER A 38 8.83 -4.64 -3.34
C SER A 38 9.74 -5.86 -3.22
N THR A 39 9.43 -6.84 -2.36
CA THR A 39 10.39 -7.90 -2.04
C THR A 39 9.88 -9.30 -2.34
N ILE A 40 8.98 -9.83 -1.50
CA ILE A 40 8.71 -11.27 -1.47
C ILE A 40 7.75 -11.68 -2.58
N PHE A 41 6.65 -10.93 -2.80
CA PHE A 41 5.64 -11.35 -3.76
C PHE A 41 6.12 -11.29 -5.23
N PRO A 42 6.84 -10.25 -5.72
CA PRO A 42 7.36 -10.25 -7.09
C PRO A 42 8.29 -11.44 -7.37
N ILE A 43 9.15 -11.79 -6.41
CA ILE A 43 10.05 -12.95 -6.52
C ILE A 43 9.24 -14.25 -6.55
N TYR A 44 8.30 -14.42 -5.64
CA TYR A 44 7.43 -15.60 -5.57
C TYR A 44 6.60 -15.77 -6.83
N TYR A 45 6.03 -14.68 -7.34
CA TYR A 45 5.27 -14.65 -8.59
C TYR A 45 6.15 -15.08 -9.76
N SER A 46 7.35 -14.51 -9.88
CA SER A 46 8.30 -14.89 -10.94
C SER A 46 8.69 -16.38 -10.86
N ILE A 47 8.93 -16.94 -9.67
CA ILE A 47 9.25 -18.37 -9.48
C ILE A 47 8.09 -19.24 -9.95
N LEU A 48 6.85 -18.93 -9.56
CA LEU A 48 5.68 -19.76 -9.91
C LEU A 48 5.24 -19.64 -11.37
N THR A 49 5.65 -18.59 -12.06
CA THR A 49 5.34 -18.36 -13.48
C THR A 49 6.49 -18.75 -14.41
N THR A 50 7.61 -19.25 -13.87
CA THR A 50 8.75 -19.74 -14.64
C THR A 50 8.79 -21.29 -14.53
N ALA A 51 8.91 -21.99 -15.67
CA ALA A 51 9.19 -23.40 -15.72
C ALA A 51 10.59 -23.66 -16.26
N TYR A 52 11.19 -24.77 -15.89
CA TYR A 52 12.48 -25.23 -16.41
C TYR A 52 12.23 -26.47 -17.28
N GLU A 53 11.61 -26.26 -18.44
CA GLU A 53 11.18 -27.37 -19.32
C GLU A 53 12.13 -27.62 -20.49
N LYS A 54 13.01 -26.67 -20.79
CA LYS A 54 13.90 -26.76 -21.95
C LYS A 54 15.34 -26.96 -21.51
N LYS A 55 15.97 -28.02 -22.05
CA LYS A 55 17.40 -28.22 -21.90
C LYS A 55 18.15 -27.71 -23.14
N GLU A 56 19.14 -26.86 -22.93
CA GLU A 56 19.99 -26.35 -23.99
C GLU A 56 21.43 -26.83 -23.76
N TYR A 57 22.07 -27.33 -24.85
CA TYR A 57 23.44 -27.77 -24.80
C TYR A 57 24.39 -26.60 -25.00
N VAL A 58 25.18 -26.30 -23.97
CA VAL A 58 26.20 -25.25 -24.03
C VAL A 58 27.52 -25.89 -24.47
N ALA A 59 27.93 -25.59 -25.71
CA ALA A 59 29.11 -26.19 -26.34
C ALA A 59 30.43 -25.84 -25.61
N GLU A 60 30.50 -24.66 -24.99
CA GLU A 60 31.67 -24.19 -24.25
C GLU A 60 31.94 -25.03 -22.97
N THR A 61 30.90 -25.35 -22.24
CA THR A 61 30.99 -26.12 -20.99
C THR A 61 30.74 -27.62 -21.18
N LYS A 62 30.32 -28.03 -22.37
CA LYS A 62 29.91 -29.41 -22.72
C LYS A 62 28.82 -29.97 -21.78
N THR A 63 27.97 -29.12 -21.29
CA THR A 63 26.90 -29.47 -20.33
C THR A 63 25.54 -29.05 -20.86
N TRP A 64 24.51 -29.78 -20.45
CA TRP A 64 23.11 -29.40 -20.66
C TRP A 64 22.69 -28.49 -19.51
N ILE A 65 22.23 -27.31 -19.82
CA ILE A 65 21.66 -26.37 -18.84
C ILE A 65 20.15 -26.32 -18.98
N ASP A 66 19.46 -26.20 -17.86
CA ASP A 66 18.01 -25.97 -17.84
C ASP A 66 17.77 -24.50 -18.17
N VAL A 67 17.07 -24.25 -19.29
CA VAL A 67 16.71 -22.88 -19.71
C VAL A 67 15.36 -22.53 -19.11
N PRO A 68 15.25 -21.43 -18.37
CA PRO A 68 13.96 -20.99 -17.86
C PRO A 68 13.01 -20.61 -19.00
N VAL A 69 11.85 -21.23 -19.04
CA VAL A 69 10.77 -20.89 -19.96
C VAL A 69 9.65 -20.26 -19.16
N ARG A 70 9.21 -19.06 -19.56
CA ARG A 70 8.09 -18.40 -18.90
C ARG A 70 6.78 -18.91 -19.44
N HIS A 71 5.91 -19.33 -18.55
CA HIS A 71 4.54 -19.70 -18.92
C HIS A 71 3.75 -18.45 -19.27
N MET A 72 3.40 -18.33 -20.56
CA MET A 72 2.55 -17.22 -21.01
C MET A 72 1.17 -17.31 -20.36
N ILE A 73 0.63 -16.17 -19.97
CA ILE A 73 -0.72 -16.04 -19.42
C ILE A 73 -1.66 -15.64 -20.54
N ARG A 74 -2.69 -16.46 -20.77
CA ARG A 74 -3.68 -16.20 -21.80
C ARG A 74 -4.84 -15.36 -21.24
N ILE A 75 -5.06 -14.17 -21.84
CA ILE A 75 -6.12 -13.24 -21.49
C ILE A 75 -6.85 -12.85 -22.77
N PHE A 76 -8.16 -13.07 -22.85
CA PHE A 76 -9.00 -12.81 -24.04
C PHE A 76 -8.50 -13.44 -25.34
N GLY A 77 -7.81 -14.57 -25.25
CA GLY A 77 -7.26 -15.28 -26.42
C GLY A 77 -5.82 -14.93 -26.79
N GLU A 78 -5.28 -13.84 -26.26
CA GLU A 78 -3.91 -13.37 -26.48
C GLU A 78 -2.98 -13.84 -25.36
N GLU A 79 -1.71 -14.04 -25.69
CA GLU A 79 -0.68 -14.50 -24.76
C GLU A 79 0.22 -13.35 -24.28
N TYR A 80 0.32 -13.19 -22.98
CA TYR A 80 1.09 -12.13 -22.33
C TYR A 80 2.18 -12.70 -21.44
N GLN A 81 3.31 -12.01 -21.38
CA GLN A 81 4.35 -12.33 -20.40
C GLN A 81 3.86 -12.10 -18.97
N PRO A 82 4.19 -12.99 -18.03
CA PRO A 82 3.73 -12.87 -16.63
C PRO A 82 4.07 -11.51 -15.98
N ASP A 83 5.28 -11.00 -16.21
CA ASP A 83 5.71 -9.72 -15.64
C ASP A 83 4.88 -8.54 -16.14
N ALA A 84 4.49 -8.56 -17.43
CA ALA A 84 3.59 -7.56 -17.99
C ALA A 84 2.20 -7.64 -17.34
N VAL A 85 1.68 -8.86 -17.14
CA VAL A 85 0.37 -9.07 -16.48
C VAL A 85 0.41 -8.60 -15.03
N TYR A 86 1.52 -8.83 -14.31
CA TYR A 86 1.70 -8.27 -12.97
C TYR A 86 1.74 -6.74 -12.99
N GLY A 87 2.47 -6.13 -13.91
CA GLY A 87 2.49 -4.68 -14.12
C GLY A 87 1.08 -4.11 -14.41
N TYR A 88 0.30 -4.78 -15.26
CA TYR A 88 -1.09 -4.40 -15.53
C TYR A 88 -1.96 -4.52 -14.28
N SER A 89 -1.76 -5.52 -13.44
CA SER A 89 -2.50 -5.68 -12.18
C SER A 89 -2.27 -4.52 -11.21
N LEU A 90 -1.02 -4.06 -11.09
CA LEU A 90 -0.68 -2.86 -10.32
C LEU A 90 -1.30 -1.60 -10.93
N THR A 91 -1.23 -1.44 -12.26
CA THR A 91 -1.85 -0.31 -12.97
C THR A 91 -3.36 -0.27 -12.73
N ILE A 92 -4.05 -1.41 -12.81
CA ILE A 92 -5.49 -1.51 -12.52
C ILE A 92 -5.77 -1.06 -11.08
N SER A 93 -4.97 -1.50 -10.10
CA SER A 93 -5.17 -1.12 -8.70
C SER A 93 -5.02 0.38 -8.47
N PHE A 94 -4.02 1.02 -9.07
CA PHE A 94 -3.84 2.47 -9.01
C PHE A 94 -4.99 3.22 -9.70
N PHE A 95 -5.42 2.74 -10.86
CA PHE A 95 -6.55 3.33 -11.58
C PHE A 95 -7.85 3.30 -10.75
N VAL A 96 -8.13 2.16 -10.11
CA VAL A 96 -9.27 2.01 -9.21
C VAL A 96 -9.18 3.02 -8.05
N VAL A 97 -8.02 3.16 -7.41
CA VAL A 97 -7.84 4.11 -6.30
C VAL A 97 -8.00 5.55 -6.75
N VAL A 98 -7.40 5.93 -7.90
CA VAL A 98 -7.50 7.29 -8.45
C VAL A 98 -8.94 7.67 -8.76
N LEU A 99 -9.71 6.75 -9.33
CA LEU A 99 -11.13 6.99 -9.64
C LEU A 99 -12.01 7.06 -8.38
N LEU A 100 -11.74 6.20 -7.40
CA LEU A 100 -12.55 6.12 -6.19
C LEU A 100 -12.20 7.19 -5.14
N SER A 101 -10.94 7.62 -5.09
CA SER A 101 -10.47 8.49 -3.99
C SER A 101 -11.23 9.81 -3.86
N PRO A 102 -11.58 10.58 -4.91
CA PRO A 102 -12.33 11.82 -4.76
C PRO A 102 -13.76 11.56 -4.23
N PHE A 103 -14.41 10.52 -4.76
CA PHE A 103 -15.73 10.11 -4.31
C PHE A 103 -15.73 9.68 -2.85
N LEU A 104 -14.78 8.81 -2.47
CA LEU A 104 -14.66 8.28 -1.12
C LEU A 104 -14.27 9.38 -0.11
N SER A 105 -13.42 10.33 -0.51
CA SER A 105 -13.02 11.46 0.32
C SER A 105 -14.22 12.36 0.61
N SER A 106 -14.97 12.77 -0.42
CA SER A 106 -16.16 13.58 -0.27
C SER A 106 -17.25 12.85 0.54
N LEU A 107 -17.43 11.56 0.31
CA LEU A 107 -18.35 10.74 1.08
C LEU A 107 -17.95 10.67 2.56
N ALA A 108 -16.67 10.50 2.85
CA ALA A 108 -16.16 10.45 4.21
C ALA A 108 -16.31 11.80 4.95
N ASP A 109 -16.12 12.91 4.24
CA ASP A 109 -16.29 14.25 4.79
C ASP A 109 -17.78 14.57 5.02
N THR A 110 -18.65 14.16 4.11
CA THR A 110 -20.11 14.33 4.24
C THR A 110 -20.68 13.51 5.40
N ILE A 111 -20.26 12.25 5.52
CA ILE A 111 -20.71 11.34 6.57
C ILE A 111 -19.99 11.62 7.90
N GLY A 112 -18.81 12.25 7.86
CA GLY A 112 -17.98 12.45 9.05
C GLY A 112 -17.34 11.15 9.58
N ASN A 113 -17.20 10.10 8.77
CA ASN A 113 -16.77 8.76 9.21
C ASN A 113 -15.45 8.28 8.58
N LYS A 114 -14.46 9.16 8.52
CA LYS A 114 -13.10 8.84 7.97
C LYS A 114 -12.51 7.56 8.56
N LYS A 115 -12.75 7.31 9.85
CA LYS A 115 -12.21 6.14 10.56
C LYS A 115 -12.75 4.82 10.03
N SER A 116 -14.04 4.71 9.73
CA SER A 116 -14.62 3.47 9.20
C SER A 116 -14.13 3.17 7.79
N PHE A 117 -13.90 4.18 6.96
CA PHE A 117 -13.27 3.99 5.65
C PHE A 117 -11.81 3.51 5.79
N LEU A 118 -11.04 4.13 6.70
CA LEU A 118 -9.69 3.67 7.02
C LEU A 118 -9.68 2.21 7.46
N GLN A 119 -10.61 1.82 8.34
CA GLN A 119 -10.77 0.42 8.80
C GLN A 119 -11.12 -0.52 7.65
N PHE A 120 -12.08 -0.15 6.81
CA PHE A 120 -12.51 -0.95 5.66
C PHE A 120 -11.34 -1.26 4.73
N PHE A 121 -10.60 -0.24 4.28
CA PHE A 121 -9.46 -0.43 3.39
C PHE A 121 -8.31 -1.17 4.06
N CYS A 122 -8.06 -0.92 5.35
CA CYS A 122 -7.09 -1.68 6.12
C CYS A 122 -7.45 -3.18 6.16
N TYR A 123 -8.68 -3.51 6.46
CA TYR A 123 -9.11 -4.91 6.53
C TYR A 123 -9.13 -5.56 5.14
N LEU A 124 -9.57 -4.85 4.11
CA LEU A 124 -9.48 -5.33 2.73
C LEU A 124 -8.02 -5.64 2.35
N GLY A 125 -7.10 -4.72 2.62
CA GLY A 125 -5.68 -4.91 2.31
C GLY A 125 -5.05 -6.06 3.10
N ALA A 126 -5.26 -6.09 4.42
CA ALA A 126 -4.70 -7.11 5.30
C ALA A 126 -5.21 -8.52 4.97
N THR A 127 -6.53 -8.68 4.75
CA THR A 127 -7.12 -9.97 4.36
C THR A 127 -6.66 -10.41 2.97
N SER A 128 -6.50 -9.48 2.03
CA SER A 128 -5.97 -9.78 0.70
C SER A 128 -4.50 -10.23 0.76
N CYS A 129 -3.67 -9.61 1.62
CA CYS A 129 -2.31 -10.10 1.87
C CYS A 129 -2.31 -11.55 2.37
N MET A 130 -3.20 -11.89 3.31
CA MET A 130 -3.35 -13.29 3.75
C MET A 130 -3.83 -14.19 2.60
N GLY A 131 -4.72 -13.70 1.76
CA GLY A 131 -5.24 -14.41 0.59
C GLY A 131 -4.16 -14.76 -0.44
N LEU A 132 -3.08 -13.98 -0.55
CA LEU A 132 -1.94 -14.30 -1.41
C LEU A 132 -1.31 -15.67 -1.08
N ALA A 133 -1.45 -16.14 0.16
CA ALA A 133 -0.99 -17.47 0.54
C ALA A 133 -1.73 -18.62 -0.20
N MET A 134 -2.88 -18.34 -0.81
CA MET A 134 -3.63 -19.32 -1.63
C MET A 134 -3.07 -19.42 -3.05
N PHE A 135 -2.23 -18.49 -3.49
CA PHE A 135 -1.56 -18.58 -4.79
C PHE A 135 -0.46 -19.63 -4.74
N THR A 136 -0.59 -20.69 -5.52
CA THR A 136 0.29 -21.87 -5.46
C THR A 136 0.87 -22.29 -6.82
N GLY A 137 0.48 -21.62 -7.91
CA GLY A 137 1.01 -21.91 -9.25
C GLY A 137 0.18 -21.32 -10.37
N MET A 138 0.55 -21.61 -11.61
CA MET A 138 -0.11 -21.10 -12.81
C MET A 138 -1.62 -21.39 -12.86
N HIS A 139 -2.06 -22.53 -12.32
CA HIS A 139 -3.47 -22.91 -12.31
C HIS A 139 -4.39 -21.94 -11.57
N ASN A 140 -3.83 -21.15 -10.64
CA ASN A 140 -4.57 -20.13 -9.89
C ASN A 140 -3.91 -18.75 -9.91
N VAL A 141 -3.19 -18.42 -10.99
CA VAL A 141 -2.49 -17.14 -11.16
C VAL A 141 -3.43 -15.94 -11.07
N PHE A 142 -4.64 -16.05 -11.63
CA PHE A 142 -5.64 -14.98 -11.54
C PHE A 142 -6.11 -14.71 -10.11
N LEU A 143 -6.14 -15.73 -9.25
CA LEU A 143 -6.43 -15.56 -7.82
C LEU A 143 -5.31 -14.77 -7.12
N GLY A 144 -4.05 -15.09 -7.42
CA GLY A 144 -2.91 -14.33 -6.94
C GLY A 144 -2.94 -12.87 -7.39
N LEU A 145 -3.23 -12.62 -8.66
CA LEU A 145 -3.37 -11.27 -9.20
C LEU A 145 -4.55 -10.51 -8.58
N LEU A 146 -5.69 -11.17 -8.38
CA LEU A 146 -6.86 -10.58 -7.72
C LEU A 146 -6.51 -10.13 -6.29
N PHE A 147 -5.86 -10.98 -5.49
CA PHE A 147 -5.42 -10.60 -4.15
C PHE A 147 -4.34 -9.51 -4.16
N SER A 148 -3.47 -9.50 -5.17
CA SER A 148 -2.49 -8.42 -5.34
C SER A 148 -3.17 -7.07 -5.63
N ILE A 149 -4.17 -7.05 -6.53
CA ILE A 149 -4.96 -5.85 -6.84
C ILE A 149 -5.71 -5.37 -5.59
N THR A 150 -6.44 -6.26 -4.91
CA THR A 150 -7.24 -5.88 -3.75
C THR A 150 -6.39 -5.48 -2.55
N ALA A 151 -5.21 -6.07 -2.35
CA ALA A 151 -4.24 -5.64 -1.35
C ALA A 151 -3.70 -4.24 -1.65
N SER A 152 -3.37 -3.96 -2.91
CA SER A 152 -2.93 -2.64 -3.37
C SER A 152 -4.02 -1.58 -3.20
N VAL A 153 -5.26 -1.87 -3.60
CA VAL A 153 -6.42 -0.98 -3.39
C VAL A 153 -6.64 -0.73 -1.89
N GLY A 154 -6.53 -1.77 -1.06
CA GLY A 154 -6.62 -1.64 0.39
C GLY A 154 -5.54 -0.72 0.97
N PHE A 155 -4.29 -0.88 0.52
CA PHE A 155 -3.17 -0.06 0.99
C PHE A 155 -3.33 1.40 0.59
N TRP A 156 -3.42 1.69 -0.69
CA TRP A 156 -3.51 3.06 -1.20
C TRP A 156 -4.83 3.75 -0.79
N GLY A 157 -5.94 3.01 -0.78
CA GLY A 157 -7.22 3.51 -0.30
C GLY A 157 -7.18 3.87 1.19
N SER A 158 -6.50 3.07 2.02
CA SER A 158 -6.32 3.40 3.44
C SER A 158 -5.50 4.65 3.66
N LEU A 159 -4.46 4.90 2.83
CA LEU A 159 -3.60 6.07 2.93
C LEU A 159 -4.34 7.38 2.65
N VAL A 160 -5.35 7.38 1.78
CA VAL A 160 -6.20 8.57 1.54
C VAL A 160 -6.83 9.03 2.84
N PHE A 161 -7.45 8.11 3.58
CA PHE A 161 -8.09 8.45 4.86
C PHE A 161 -7.09 8.67 5.99
N TYR A 162 -6.02 7.89 6.04
CA TYR A 162 -4.95 8.07 7.00
C TYR A 162 -4.35 9.48 6.95
N ASN A 163 -4.00 9.95 5.76
CA ASN A 163 -3.45 11.29 5.56
C ASN A 163 -4.46 12.40 5.89
N SER A 164 -5.75 12.17 5.65
CA SER A 164 -6.80 13.14 5.96
C SER A 164 -6.99 13.41 7.45
N PHE A 165 -6.48 12.53 8.34
CA PHE A 165 -6.50 12.78 9.80
C PHE A 165 -5.44 13.79 10.24
N LEU A 166 -4.33 13.93 9.50
CA LEU A 166 -3.18 14.74 9.92
C LEU A 166 -3.55 16.20 10.29
N PRO A 167 -4.27 16.95 9.45
CA PRO A 167 -4.69 18.31 9.80
C PRO A 167 -5.72 18.39 10.94
N ASP A 168 -6.44 17.30 11.21
CA ASP A 168 -7.44 17.25 12.27
C ASP A 168 -6.79 17.02 13.65
N ILE A 169 -5.65 16.31 13.70
CA ILE A 169 -5.00 15.89 14.94
C ILE A 169 -3.74 16.69 15.30
N ALA A 170 -3.14 17.39 14.33
CA ALA A 170 -1.93 18.19 14.52
C ALA A 170 -2.07 19.62 13.96
N THR A 171 -1.46 20.58 14.64
CA THR A 171 -1.31 21.94 14.12
C THR A 171 -0.25 21.99 13.03
N PRO A 172 -0.31 22.96 12.07
CA PRO A 172 0.62 23.02 10.92
C PRO A 172 2.10 22.92 11.30
N ASP A 173 2.49 23.52 12.43
CA ASP A 173 3.86 23.51 12.96
C ASP A 173 4.34 22.11 13.42
N ARG A 174 3.43 21.16 13.63
CA ARG A 174 3.73 19.80 14.11
C ARG A 174 3.45 18.70 13.08
N GLN A 175 2.82 19.03 11.96
CA GLN A 175 2.46 18.03 10.95
C GLN A 175 3.69 17.37 10.34
N ASP A 176 4.72 18.16 9.99
CA ASP A 176 5.96 17.62 9.40
C ASP A 176 6.67 16.66 10.35
N ALA A 177 6.83 17.05 11.63
CA ALA A 177 7.46 16.21 12.62
C ALA A 177 6.66 14.93 12.93
N LEU A 178 5.31 15.01 12.88
CA LEU A 178 4.46 13.86 13.07
C LEU A 178 4.53 12.91 11.89
N SER A 179 4.52 13.44 10.65
CA SER A 179 4.68 12.65 9.42
C SER A 179 6.04 11.93 9.40
N ALA A 180 7.13 12.64 9.72
CA ALA A 180 8.46 12.04 9.82
C ALA A 180 8.50 10.88 10.83
N ARG A 181 7.84 11.05 11.98
CA ARG A 181 7.72 9.97 12.99
C ARG A 181 6.94 8.76 12.45
N GLY A 182 5.86 8.98 11.70
CA GLY A 182 5.12 7.92 11.03
C GLY A 182 6.01 7.13 10.07
N TYR A 183 6.73 7.83 9.18
CA TYR A 183 7.66 7.20 8.24
C TYR A 183 8.73 6.36 8.94
N VAL A 184 9.37 6.88 10.00
CA VAL A 184 10.36 6.12 10.77
C VAL A 184 9.75 4.84 11.35
N TYR A 185 8.54 4.91 11.92
CA TYR A 185 7.85 3.74 12.42
C TYR A 185 7.54 2.74 11.30
N GLY A 186 7.10 3.23 10.14
CA GLY A 186 6.82 2.40 8.97
C GLY A 186 8.06 1.66 8.46
N TYR A 187 9.18 2.36 8.30
CA TYR A 187 10.44 1.74 7.88
C TYR A 187 10.93 0.68 8.88
N ILE A 188 10.94 1.00 10.18
CA ILE A 188 11.38 0.04 11.20
C ILE A 188 10.46 -1.18 11.20
N GLY A 189 9.12 -1.00 11.19
CA GLY A 189 8.16 -2.10 11.15
C GLY A 189 8.35 -2.99 9.95
N SER A 190 8.55 -2.38 8.77
CA SER A 190 8.76 -3.09 7.50
C SER A 190 10.05 -3.90 7.51
N VAL A 191 11.16 -3.32 7.98
CA VAL A 191 12.46 -4.00 8.08
C VAL A 191 12.37 -5.16 9.07
N VAL A 192 11.77 -4.96 10.23
CA VAL A 192 11.59 -6.04 11.23
C VAL A 192 10.84 -7.21 10.63
N LEU A 193 9.70 -6.96 9.98
CA LEU A 193 8.92 -8.05 9.42
C LEU A 193 9.61 -8.73 8.24
N VAL A 194 10.24 -7.96 7.32
CA VAL A 194 10.94 -8.58 6.18
C VAL A 194 12.10 -9.44 6.66
N VAL A 195 12.86 -9.02 7.68
CA VAL A 195 13.94 -9.83 8.26
C VAL A 195 13.38 -11.13 8.85
N ILE A 196 12.27 -11.08 9.60
CA ILE A 196 11.59 -12.27 10.12
C ILE A 196 11.22 -13.22 8.97
N CYS A 197 10.60 -12.69 7.91
CA CYS A 197 10.20 -13.48 6.74
C CYS A 197 11.43 -14.11 6.05
N LEU A 198 12.53 -13.37 5.92
CA LEU A 198 13.74 -13.88 5.29
C LEU A 198 14.43 -14.98 6.11
N VAL A 199 14.47 -14.81 7.42
CA VAL A 199 14.98 -15.86 8.32
C VAL A 199 14.15 -17.13 8.16
N LEU A 200 12.82 -17.03 8.07
CA LEU A 200 11.95 -18.17 7.82
C LEU A 200 12.25 -18.84 6.47
N ILE A 201 12.41 -18.05 5.41
CA ILE A 201 12.58 -18.56 4.04
C ILE A 201 13.99 -19.12 3.81
N GLN A 202 15.05 -18.48 4.36
CA GLN A 202 16.43 -18.83 4.03
C GLN A 202 17.09 -19.73 5.09
N VAL A 203 16.78 -19.53 6.38
CA VAL A 203 17.42 -20.27 7.47
C VAL A 203 16.65 -21.54 7.84
N PHE A 204 15.32 -21.44 7.94
CA PHE A 204 14.50 -22.57 8.39
C PHE A 204 14.03 -23.47 7.25
N ALA A 205 13.97 -23.00 6.01
CA ALA A 205 13.55 -23.84 4.88
C ALA A 205 14.68 -24.79 4.43
N LYS A 206 14.35 -26.07 4.40
CA LYS A 206 15.22 -27.14 3.90
C LYS A 206 14.75 -27.55 2.50
N GLY A 207 15.15 -26.78 1.47
CA GLY A 207 14.82 -27.05 0.07
C GLY A 207 13.62 -26.26 -0.47
N ALA A 208 13.46 -26.30 -1.79
CA ALA A 208 12.54 -25.41 -2.55
C ALA A 208 11.08 -25.49 -2.08
N ALA A 209 10.57 -26.69 -1.78
CA ALA A 209 9.18 -26.85 -1.33
C ALA A 209 8.91 -26.11 -0.01
N GLN A 210 9.86 -26.16 0.94
CA GLN A 210 9.73 -25.43 2.20
C GLN A 210 9.92 -23.93 2.03
N GLN A 211 10.80 -23.48 1.12
CA GLN A 211 10.93 -22.06 0.78
C GLN A 211 9.60 -21.49 0.26
N LEU A 212 8.92 -22.19 -0.64
CA LEU A 212 7.59 -21.81 -1.12
C LEU A 212 6.55 -21.78 0.02
N LEU A 213 6.58 -22.76 0.92
CA LEU A 213 5.68 -22.78 2.08
C LEU A 213 5.93 -21.60 3.01
N PHE A 214 7.18 -21.32 3.40
CA PHE A 214 7.51 -20.19 4.26
C PHE A 214 7.26 -18.82 3.60
N THR A 215 7.39 -18.75 2.27
CA THR A 215 6.97 -17.55 1.51
C THR A 215 5.46 -17.31 1.66
N ARG A 216 4.63 -18.35 1.56
CA ARG A 216 3.19 -18.24 1.79
C ARG A 216 2.86 -17.88 3.24
N ILE A 217 3.60 -18.39 4.20
CA ILE A 217 3.49 -18.02 5.62
C ILE A 217 3.85 -16.54 5.80
N SER A 218 4.83 -16.01 5.06
CA SER A 218 5.18 -14.59 5.11
C SER A 218 4.01 -13.68 4.66
N PHE A 219 3.19 -14.11 3.71
CA PHE A 219 1.98 -13.37 3.34
C PHE A 219 0.94 -13.36 4.46
N LEU A 220 0.75 -14.51 5.12
CA LEU A 220 -0.14 -14.58 6.30
C LEU A 220 0.37 -13.68 7.44
N LEU A 221 1.67 -13.71 7.71
CA LEU A 221 2.29 -12.86 8.73
C LEU A 221 2.14 -11.38 8.40
N THR A 222 2.31 -10.98 7.14
CA THR A 222 2.15 -9.58 6.71
C THR A 222 0.71 -9.10 6.93
N GLY A 223 -0.27 -9.87 6.52
CA GLY A 223 -1.68 -9.51 6.75
C GLY A 223 -2.04 -9.50 8.23
N ALA A 224 -1.58 -10.48 9.01
CA ALA A 224 -1.79 -10.54 10.46
C ALA A 224 -1.12 -9.36 11.21
N TRP A 225 0.09 -8.97 10.80
CA TRP A 225 0.79 -7.80 11.32
C TRP A 225 0.00 -6.52 11.05
N TRP A 226 -0.37 -6.30 9.79
CA TRP A 226 -1.13 -5.12 9.41
C TRP A 226 -2.46 -5.05 10.16
N PHE A 227 -3.24 -6.13 10.13
CA PHE A 227 -4.50 -6.22 10.85
C PHE A 227 -4.33 -5.97 12.36
N GLY A 228 -3.38 -6.68 13.00
CA GLY A 228 -3.20 -6.67 14.45
C GLY A 228 -2.75 -5.32 14.99
N PHE A 229 -1.68 -4.74 14.43
CA PHE A 229 -1.16 -3.45 14.91
C PHE A 229 -2.08 -2.27 14.61
N SER A 230 -2.86 -2.32 13.53
CA SER A 230 -3.85 -1.29 13.21
C SER A 230 -4.93 -1.16 14.27
N GLN A 231 -5.21 -2.21 15.06
CA GLN A 231 -6.21 -2.13 16.14
C GLN A 231 -5.82 -1.07 17.19
N TYR A 232 -4.52 -0.89 17.46
CA TYR A 232 -4.08 0.16 18.37
C TYR A 232 -4.47 1.55 17.85
N THR A 233 -4.26 1.79 16.56
CA THR A 233 -4.67 3.03 15.87
C THR A 233 -6.19 3.21 15.95
N PHE A 234 -6.94 2.18 15.60
CA PHE A 234 -8.41 2.26 15.61
C PHE A 234 -9.01 2.45 17.00
N LYS A 235 -8.36 1.96 18.05
CA LYS A 235 -8.81 2.20 19.42
C LYS A 235 -8.64 3.65 19.87
N HIS A 236 -7.62 4.36 19.38
CA HIS A 236 -7.23 5.66 19.92
C HIS A 236 -7.49 6.84 18.98
N LEU A 237 -7.63 6.60 17.66
CA LEU A 237 -8.04 7.65 16.73
C LEU A 237 -9.49 8.05 17.01
N PRO A 238 -9.77 9.36 17.11
CA PRO A 238 -11.13 9.85 17.28
C PRO A 238 -11.96 9.58 16.02
N GLN A 239 -13.27 9.48 16.21
CA GLN A 239 -14.23 9.56 15.13
C GLN A 239 -14.67 11.02 15.03
N PHE A 240 -14.50 11.64 13.87
CA PHE A 240 -14.97 12.99 13.60
C PHE A 240 -16.34 12.91 12.93
N GLY A 241 -17.27 13.74 13.41
CA GLY A 241 -18.62 13.85 12.88
C GLY A 241 -19.65 13.02 13.65
N ASP A 242 -20.78 13.65 13.94
CA ASP A 242 -21.97 12.97 14.40
C ASP A 242 -22.68 12.39 13.17
N VAL A 243 -22.45 11.10 12.94
CA VAL A 243 -23.09 10.32 11.86
C VAL A 243 -24.60 10.38 11.95
N LYS A 244 -25.15 10.68 13.14
CA LYS A 244 -26.58 10.61 13.41
C LYS A 244 -27.40 11.75 12.81
N ASP A 245 -26.81 12.93 12.61
CA ASP A 245 -27.55 14.13 12.22
C ASP A 245 -27.51 14.43 10.72
N LYS A 246 -26.57 13.86 9.96
CA LYS A 246 -26.36 14.15 8.53
C LYS A 246 -26.79 13.05 7.58
N LEU A 247 -27.00 11.84 8.08
CA LEU A 247 -27.45 10.72 7.26
C LEU A 247 -28.95 10.50 7.41
N PRO A 248 -29.66 10.21 6.30
CA PRO A 248 -30.96 9.58 6.40
C PRO A 248 -30.84 8.37 7.35
N LYS A 249 -31.78 8.24 8.29
CA LYS A 249 -31.76 7.17 9.31
C LYS A 249 -31.57 5.76 8.74
N ASP A 250 -31.71 5.64 7.44
CA ASP A 250 -31.67 4.43 6.65
C ASP A 250 -30.29 4.11 6.05
N LEU A 251 -29.36 5.07 6.03
CA LEU A 251 -28.05 4.92 5.39
C LEU A 251 -26.97 4.39 6.34
N VAL A 252 -27.20 3.23 6.94
CA VAL A 252 -26.26 2.60 7.88
C VAL A 252 -25.45 1.52 7.16
N LEU A 253 -24.88 1.85 6.00
CA LEU A 253 -24.07 0.91 5.20
C LEU A 253 -22.76 0.48 5.86
N LEU A 254 -22.28 1.23 6.86
CA LEU A 254 -21.02 0.93 7.53
C LEU A 254 -21.18 0.38 8.95
N ASN A 255 -22.40 0.15 9.40
CA ASN A 255 -22.65 -0.52 10.66
C ASN A 255 -23.10 -1.96 10.40
N TYR A 256 -22.11 -2.86 10.24
CA TYR A 256 -22.35 -4.28 9.94
C TYR A 256 -23.32 -4.96 10.93
N LYS A 257 -23.42 -4.50 12.19
CA LYS A 257 -24.39 -5.00 13.15
C LYS A 257 -25.83 -4.71 12.74
N ASN A 258 -26.06 -3.59 12.05
CA ASN A 258 -27.40 -3.21 11.59
C ASN A 258 -27.72 -3.84 10.21
N ILE A 259 -26.70 -4.14 9.39
CA ILE A 259 -26.89 -4.83 8.11
C ILE A 259 -27.46 -6.23 8.36
N PHE A 260 -26.92 -6.98 9.30
CA PHE A 260 -27.41 -8.31 9.63
C PHE A 260 -28.81 -8.29 10.26
N LYS A 261 -29.12 -7.28 11.08
CA LYS A 261 -30.41 -7.17 11.74
C LYS A 261 -31.55 -6.72 10.80
N ARG A 262 -31.24 -5.90 9.78
CA ARG A 262 -32.19 -5.44 8.75
C ARG A 262 -32.44 -6.47 7.65
N HIS A 263 -31.50 -7.40 7.43
CA HIS A 263 -31.69 -8.50 6.49
C HIS A 263 -32.89 -9.38 6.88
N GLU A 264 -33.23 -9.39 8.17
CA GLU A 264 -34.42 -10.11 8.68
C GLU A 264 -35.72 -9.30 8.56
N GLU A 265 -35.67 -7.96 8.51
CA GLU A 265 -36.87 -7.11 8.65
C GLU A 265 -37.36 -6.41 7.36
N GLN A 266 -36.53 -6.14 6.35
CA GLN A 266 -36.89 -5.21 5.26
C GLN A 266 -36.40 -5.54 3.84
N GLY A 267 -36.18 -6.77 3.47
CA GLY A 267 -35.72 -7.08 2.10
C GLY A 267 -34.19 -7.01 1.98
N GLY A 268 -33.64 -7.72 1.00
CA GLY A 268 -32.20 -7.98 0.91
C GLY A 268 -31.34 -6.73 0.67
N PHE A 269 -30.03 -6.89 0.91
CA PHE A 269 -28.97 -5.89 0.69
C PHE A 269 -29.11 -5.07 -0.61
N PHE A 270 -29.60 -5.69 -1.67
CA PHE A 270 -29.83 -5.04 -2.97
C PHE A 270 -30.94 -3.99 -2.98
N GLU A 271 -32.00 -4.14 -2.18
CA GLU A 271 -33.09 -3.15 -2.12
C GLU A 271 -32.63 -1.91 -1.35
N VAL A 272 -31.95 -2.11 -0.22
CA VAL A 272 -31.36 -0.99 0.55
C VAL A 272 -30.32 -0.23 -0.28
N PHE A 273 -29.54 -0.93 -1.10
CA PHE A 273 -28.56 -0.30 -2.00
C PHE A 273 -29.25 0.50 -3.12
N LYS A 274 -30.33 -0.05 -3.69
CA LYS A 274 -31.08 0.59 -4.78
C LYS A 274 -31.79 1.86 -4.32
N ASP A 275 -32.40 1.84 -3.14
CA ASP A 275 -33.10 3.00 -2.58
C ASP A 275 -32.15 4.15 -2.25
N ASN A 276 -30.90 3.84 -1.94
CA ASN A 276 -29.85 4.84 -1.67
C ASN A 276 -29.00 5.20 -2.90
N LEU A 277 -29.26 4.61 -4.05
CA LEU A 277 -28.44 4.82 -5.27
C LEU A 277 -28.50 6.28 -5.75
N SER A 278 -29.65 6.97 -5.60
CA SER A 278 -29.78 8.40 -5.93
C SER A 278 -28.88 9.26 -5.06
N PHE A 279 -28.84 9.02 -3.76
CA PHE A 279 -27.98 9.74 -2.82
C PHE A 279 -26.48 9.53 -3.13
N TYR A 280 -26.06 8.29 -3.41
CA TYR A 280 -24.67 8.04 -3.82
C TYR A 280 -24.31 8.69 -5.15
N LYS A 281 -25.26 8.71 -6.09
CA LYS A 281 -25.10 9.36 -7.38
C LYS A 281 -24.95 10.88 -7.24
N ASP A 282 -25.72 11.50 -6.35
CA ASP A 282 -25.64 12.95 -6.10
C ASP A 282 -24.31 13.32 -5.42
N ILE A 283 -23.86 12.56 -4.42
CA ILE A 283 -22.55 12.75 -3.79
C ILE A 283 -21.42 12.55 -4.82
N ALA A 284 -21.49 11.51 -5.65
CA ALA A 284 -20.50 11.28 -6.68
C ALA A 284 -20.45 12.47 -7.65
N LYS A 285 -21.59 12.95 -8.11
CA LYS A 285 -21.69 14.10 -9.02
C LYS A 285 -21.09 15.37 -8.39
N GLU A 286 -21.38 15.65 -7.13
CA GLU A 286 -20.86 16.80 -6.40
C GLU A 286 -19.35 16.66 -6.20
N SER A 287 -18.86 15.49 -5.79
CA SER A 287 -17.44 15.20 -5.61
C SER A 287 -16.64 15.38 -6.90
N PHE A 288 -17.14 14.86 -8.02
CA PHE A 288 -16.50 15.05 -9.31
C PHE A 288 -16.58 16.51 -9.78
N HIS A 289 -17.70 17.20 -9.51
CA HIS A 289 -17.83 18.63 -9.85
C HIS A 289 -16.79 19.47 -9.08
N GLU A 290 -16.66 19.26 -7.78
CA GLU A 290 -15.63 19.93 -6.97
C GLU A 290 -14.21 19.59 -7.44
N LEU A 291 -13.92 18.33 -7.74
CA LEU A 291 -12.62 17.92 -8.26
C LEU A 291 -12.27 18.66 -9.56
N PHE A 292 -13.20 18.75 -10.51
CA PHE A 292 -13.00 19.46 -11.77
C PHE A 292 -12.88 20.97 -11.57
N LYS A 293 -13.64 21.54 -10.64
CA LYS A 293 -13.55 22.96 -10.29
C LYS A 293 -12.19 23.31 -9.69
N VAL A 294 -11.77 22.57 -8.67
CA VAL A 294 -10.44 22.72 -8.03
C VAL A 294 -9.33 22.48 -9.04
N GLY A 295 -9.43 21.41 -9.85
CA GLY A 295 -8.49 21.17 -10.94
C GLY A 295 -8.41 22.33 -11.92
N GLY A 296 -9.55 22.88 -12.34
CA GLY A 296 -9.60 24.03 -13.22
C GLY A 296 -8.95 25.31 -12.61
N GLU A 297 -9.08 25.51 -11.29
CA GLU A 297 -8.43 26.61 -10.58
C GLU A 297 -6.92 26.41 -10.45
N LEU A 298 -6.48 25.18 -10.12
CA LEU A 298 -5.06 24.82 -10.03
C LEU A 298 -4.33 25.00 -11.36
N PHE A 299 -4.97 24.68 -12.47
CA PHE A 299 -4.37 24.82 -13.81
C PHE A 299 -4.35 26.27 -14.35
N LYS A 300 -4.98 27.22 -13.67
CA LYS A 300 -4.89 28.66 -14.03
C LYS A 300 -3.55 29.28 -13.59
N ASP A 301 -2.98 28.84 -12.48
CA ASP A 301 -1.66 29.28 -12.05
C ASP A 301 -0.56 28.56 -12.85
N LYS A 302 0.22 29.32 -13.62
CA LYS A 302 1.28 28.80 -14.49
C LYS A 302 2.37 28.07 -13.70
N ASN A 303 2.79 28.62 -12.56
CA ASN A 303 3.86 28.05 -11.74
C ASN A 303 3.40 26.75 -11.09
N LEU A 304 2.16 26.75 -10.56
CA LEU A 304 1.56 25.56 -9.96
C LEU A 304 1.35 24.46 -10.98
N LYS A 305 0.91 24.78 -12.19
CA LYS A 305 0.78 23.82 -13.31
C LYS A 305 2.13 23.16 -13.65
N PHE A 306 3.20 23.98 -13.80
CA PHE A 306 4.53 23.43 -14.07
C PHE A 306 5.03 22.55 -12.91
N PHE A 307 4.86 23.01 -11.67
CA PHE A 307 5.22 22.23 -10.48
C PHE A 307 4.50 20.89 -10.45
N LEU A 308 3.17 20.89 -10.59
CA LEU A 308 2.36 19.66 -10.58
C LEU A 308 2.72 18.72 -11.72
N SER A 309 2.98 19.27 -12.93
CA SER A 309 3.40 18.43 -14.08
C SER A 309 4.78 17.81 -13.83
N SER A 310 5.74 18.58 -13.36
CA SER A 310 7.09 18.09 -13.02
C SER A 310 7.03 17.05 -11.91
N PHE A 311 6.26 17.30 -10.87
CA PHE A 311 6.04 16.38 -9.76
C PHE A 311 5.37 15.07 -10.22
N PHE A 312 4.41 15.15 -11.13
CA PHE A 312 3.77 13.99 -11.73
C PHE A 312 4.80 13.10 -12.45
N PHE A 313 5.59 13.64 -13.38
CA PHE A 313 6.61 12.88 -14.10
C PHE A 313 7.68 12.31 -13.19
N TYR A 314 8.16 13.10 -12.22
CA TYR A 314 9.09 12.63 -11.20
C TYR A 314 8.51 11.46 -10.40
N SER A 315 7.29 11.60 -9.89
CA SER A 315 6.64 10.57 -9.08
C SER A 315 6.36 9.30 -9.87
N VAL A 316 5.93 9.40 -11.13
CA VAL A 316 5.73 8.24 -12.01
C VAL A 316 7.06 7.49 -12.22
N GLY A 317 8.14 8.21 -12.52
CA GLY A 317 9.47 7.61 -12.68
C GLY A 317 9.94 6.88 -11.43
N MET A 318 9.88 7.55 -10.28
CA MET A 318 10.29 6.97 -8.99
C MET A 318 9.45 5.75 -8.62
N GLN A 319 8.13 5.84 -8.72
CA GLN A 319 7.24 4.72 -8.40
C GLN A 319 7.46 3.52 -9.33
N THR A 320 7.68 3.76 -10.62
CA THR A 320 7.98 2.69 -11.58
C THR A 320 9.28 1.98 -11.21
N ILE A 321 10.33 2.72 -10.87
CA ILE A 321 11.60 2.13 -10.43
C ILE A 321 11.38 1.26 -9.19
N PHE A 322 10.73 1.78 -8.14
CA PHE A 322 10.50 1.02 -6.91
C PHE A 322 9.66 -0.24 -7.12
N LEU A 323 8.63 -0.19 -7.96
CA LEU A 323 7.75 -1.33 -8.20
C LEU A 323 8.37 -2.38 -9.11
N MET A 324 9.16 -1.97 -10.10
CA MET A 324 9.69 -2.86 -11.12
C MET A 324 11.13 -3.32 -10.86
N ALA A 325 11.87 -2.65 -9.96
CA ALA A 325 13.29 -2.95 -9.71
C ALA A 325 13.53 -4.42 -9.35
N THR A 326 12.69 -4.99 -8.50
CA THR A 326 12.83 -6.38 -8.05
C THR A 326 12.55 -7.38 -9.19
N LEU A 327 11.50 -7.14 -9.98
CA LEU A 327 11.19 -7.96 -11.15
C LEU A 327 12.30 -7.86 -12.18
N PHE A 328 12.73 -6.65 -12.52
CA PHE A 328 13.82 -6.40 -13.47
C PHE A 328 15.13 -7.07 -13.02
N GLY A 329 15.50 -6.89 -11.75
CA GLY A 329 16.67 -7.54 -11.18
C GLY A 329 16.63 -9.06 -11.27
N LYS A 330 15.46 -9.66 -11.06
CA LYS A 330 15.28 -11.11 -11.13
C LYS A 330 15.17 -11.61 -12.57
N SER A 331 14.40 -10.93 -13.42
CA SER A 331 14.04 -11.43 -14.75
C SER A 331 15.07 -11.10 -15.83
N GLU A 332 15.66 -9.92 -15.78
CA GLU A 332 16.57 -9.42 -16.82
C GLU A 332 18.05 -9.56 -16.43
N ILE A 333 18.39 -9.29 -15.16
CA ILE A 333 19.77 -9.33 -14.69
C ILE A 333 20.11 -10.70 -14.07
N ASN A 334 19.11 -11.55 -13.80
CA ASN A 334 19.26 -12.86 -13.13
C ASN A 334 19.98 -12.77 -11.77
N LEU A 335 19.77 -11.67 -11.02
CA LEU A 335 20.35 -11.52 -9.71
C LEU A 335 19.86 -12.62 -8.75
N ALA A 336 20.78 -13.15 -7.98
CA ALA A 336 20.45 -14.09 -6.93
C ALA A 336 19.51 -13.44 -5.90
N GLN A 337 18.59 -14.20 -5.34
CA GLN A 337 17.53 -13.71 -4.46
C GLN A 337 18.10 -13.00 -3.22
N ASP A 338 19.18 -13.53 -2.64
CA ASP A 338 19.89 -12.96 -1.50
C ASP A 338 20.46 -11.56 -1.80
N LYS A 339 21.07 -11.37 -2.98
CA LYS A 339 21.58 -10.07 -3.42
C LYS A 339 20.48 -9.04 -3.64
N LEU A 340 19.36 -9.44 -4.27
CA LEU A 340 18.19 -8.56 -4.44
C LEU A 340 17.65 -8.07 -3.09
N ILE A 341 17.48 -8.98 -2.16
CA ILE A 341 16.97 -8.67 -0.84
C ILE A 341 17.95 -7.80 -0.05
N GLY A 342 19.24 -8.15 -0.10
CA GLY A 342 20.31 -7.35 0.52
C GLY A 342 20.30 -5.90 0.03
N THR A 343 20.16 -5.68 -1.28
CA THR A 343 20.06 -4.34 -1.87
C THR A 343 18.86 -3.57 -1.35
N LEU A 344 17.68 -4.21 -1.29
CA LEU A 344 16.46 -3.57 -0.78
C LEU A 344 16.60 -3.22 0.71
N LEU A 345 17.21 -4.08 1.52
CA LEU A 345 17.45 -3.80 2.93
C LEU A 345 18.40 -2.60 3.13
N VAL A 346 19.47 -2.49 2.33
CA VAL A 346 20.38 -1.34 2.39
C VAL A 346 19.62 -0.04 2.10
N ILE A 347 18.79 -0.02 1.04
CA ILE A 347 17.97 1.15 0.70
C ILE A 347 17.02 1.51 1.86
N GLN A 348 16.42 0.53 2.54
CA GLN A 348 15.53 0.79 3.68
C GLN A 348 16.27 1.31 4.92
N ILE A 349 17.49 0.84 5.15
CA ILE A 349 18.32 1.35 6.26
C ILE A 349 18.70 2.81 5.99
N GLU A 350 19.08 3.15 4.75
CA GLU A 350 19.36 4.54 4.35
C GLU A 350 18.14 5.45 4.57
N ALA A 351 16.95 4.98 4.19
CA ALA A 351 15.69 5.70 4.39
C ALA A 351 15.29 5.90 5.87
N ILE A 352 15.79 5.05 6.79
CA ILE A 352 15.63 5.27 8.25
C ILE A 352 16.59 6.33 8.76
N ILE A 353 17.82 6.31 8.25
CA ILE A 353 18.90 7.17 8.73
C ILE A 353 18.66 8.63 8.33
N GLU A 354 18.23 8.88 7.08
CA GLU A 354 18.03 10.23 6.54
C GLU A 354 17.12 11.12 7.41
N PRO A 355 15.90 10.72 7.83
CA PRO A 355 15.05 11.54 8.68
C PRO A 355 15.60 11.80 10.08
N LEU A 356 16.42 10.89 10.62
CA LEU A 356 17.04 11.05 11.94
C LEU A 356 18.10 12.15 11.94
N PHE A 357 18.85 12.26 10.84
CA PHE A 357 19.85 13.34 10.70
C PHE A 357 19.26 14.67 10.25
N SER A 358 18.12 14.66 9.54
CA SER A 358 17.49 15.88 9.05
C SER A 358 16.84 16.74 10.15
N GLN A 359 16.58 16.20 11.34
CA GLN A 359 15.98 16.93 12.45
C GLN A 359 16.95 17.91 13.15
N ASP A 360 18.26 17.64 13.07
CA ASP A 360 19.29 18.43 13.75
C ASP A 360 19.99 19.48 12.86
N TYR A 361 19.69 19.49 11.55
CA TYR A 361 20.34 20.40 10.61
C TYR A 361 19.36 21.40 9.97
N PRO A 362 19.77 22.68 9.74
CA PRO A 362 18.96 23.65 9.00
C PRO A 362 18.56 23.10 7.63
N ARG A 363 17.29 23.27 7.25
CA ARG A 363 16.74 22.77 5.97
C ARG A 363 17.61 23.10 4.75
N GLU A 364 18.28 24.25 4.74
CA GLU A 364 19.21 24.65 3.67
C GLU A 364 20.46 23.76 3.59
N LEU A 365 20.94 23.25 4.72
CA LEU A 365 22.13 22.38 4.78
C LEU A 365 21.77 20.96 4.34
N VAL A 366 20.59 20.47 4.74
CA VAL A 366 20.05 19.17 4.33
C VAL A 366 19.82 19.14 2.82
N ILE A 367 19.22 20.17 2.26
CA ILE A 367 19.01 20.32 0.81
C ILE A 367 20.38 20.35 0.09
N LYS A 368 21.35 21.11 0.60
CA LYS A 368 22.71 21.13 0.03
C LYS A 368 23.43 19.80 0.16
N MET A 369 23.28 19.07 1.28
CA MET A 369 23.84 17.71 1.44
C MET A 369 23.16 16.71 0.52
N LEU A 370 21.84 16.75 0.35
CA LEU A 370 21.11 15.90 -0.59
C LEU A 370 21.49 16.17 -2.05
N PHE A 371 21.78 17.41 -2.42
CA PHE A 371 22.28 17.76 -3.75
C PHE A 371 23.80 17.58 -3.91
N GLN A 372 24.57 17.44 -2.81
CA GLN A 372 26.01 17.19 -2.82
C GLN A 372 26.40 15.74 -2.55
N LEU A 373 25.52 14.93 -1.96
CA LEU A 373 25.67 13.47 -2.00
C LEU A 373 25.52 13.07 -3.46
N PRO A 374 26.62 12.65 -4.11
CA PRO A 374 26.51 12.23 -5.49
C PRO A 374 25.48 11.11 -5.53
N SER A 375 24.56 11.19 -6.48
CA SER A 375 23.69 10.07 -6.89
C SER A 375 24.49 8.79 -7.18
N SER A 376 25.80 8.91 -7.22
CA SER A 376 26.79 7.84 -7.25
C SER A 376 26.96 7.06 -5.95
N PHE A 377 26.60 7.57 -4.74
CA PHE A 377 26.88 6.85 -3.50
C PHE A 377 25.88 5.70 -3.28
N GLY A 378 24.59 5.93 -3.55
CA GLY A 378 23.59 4.84 -3.58
C GLY A 378 23.83 3.87 -4.75
N LEU A 379 24.23 4.38 -5.92
CA LEU A 379 24.66 3.57 -7.06
C LEU A 379 25.96 2.80 -6.75
N TRP A 380 26.92 3.40 -6.07
CA TRP A 380 28.19 2.74 -5.71
C TRP A 380 28.00 1.59 -4.71
N LEU A 381 27.10 1.77 -3.71
CA LEU A 381 26.71 0.68 -2.80
C LEU A 381 25.98 -0.44 -3.52
N VAL A 382 25.10 -0.11 -4.47
CA VAL A 382 24.41 -1.10 -5.29
C VAL A 382 25.40 -1.83 -6.22
N PHE A 383 26.31 -1.12 -6.88
CA PHE A 383 27.33 -1.73 -7.75
C PHE A 383 28.40 -2.51 -6.95
N GLY A 384 28.78 -2.06 -5.75
CA GLY A 384 29.71 -2.78 -4.88
C GLY A 384 29.15 -4.09 -4.30
N LEU A 385 27.83 -4.26 -4.25
CA LEU A 385 27.17 -5.51 -3.85
C LEU A 385 26.92 -6.47 -5.02
N ILE A 386 27.04 -5.98 -6.25
CA ILE A 386 26.83 -6.76 -7.48
C ILE A 386 28.16 -7.34 -8.01
N SER A 387 29.31 -6.71 -7.69
CA SER A 387 30.64 -7.25 -7.95
C SER A 387 31.08 -8.24 -6.86
#